data_0baa523188e1904abdccdc5b2a825ff8
#
_entry.id   0baa523188e1904abdccdc5b2a825ff8
#
_cell.length_a   1.000
_cell.length_b   1.000
_cell.length_c   1.000
_cell.angle_alpha   90.00
_cell.angle_beta   90.00
_cell.angle_gamma   90.00
#
_symmetry.space_group_name_H-M   'P 1'
#
loop_
_entity.id
_entity.type
_entity.pdbx_description
1 polymer ?
#
loop_
_entity_poly.entity_id
_entity_poly.type
_entity_poly.pdbx_seq_one_letter_code
_entity_poly.pdbx_strand_id
1 'polypeptide(L)'
;MSSLVKSESEDFIDWWQHTVFYQIYPRSFKDSNGDGIGDLPGITSKLQYLAETGITATWLSPIFQSPMVDFGYDISDYRKIQPEYGSMEDFQQLIDKAYELGIKIVLDFVPNHSSDEHEWFKKSAAKEPGYEDYYVWVDPKIDEKGERQPPNNWQSVFYGSAWEWHESRQQYYLHQFTKEQPDLNYRNPAVVQAMDDVILFWLNKGVAGFRIDAVNHMFEVESLEDEPLSGKTTDPLSYDYTRHIYTKDLPEVLAMVQHWRQLLDDFSSKHPKGPTRIMMTEAYAGLTTLADYYEDRQGVRGSHLPFNFHFITDVNGDSDARDFVYNVEKWLIYMPRGGHAANWVMGNHDNPRVASRFGPTAVDAMNMLLMTLPGVAVTYNGEELGMQDYRDISWEDTVDPPARYVGEKLFKDVSRDPERTPFQWNNTSNGGFSEAAKTWLPVHPNYKKLNLAAQKLAAKSHYKVYTSLMELRKAAIMRRGRFIIEPISRWVFAFKRSYTNFDSIVTIINVSDKQQLVNLSEFLNQPKKLVVEIAGVESAYEKGDSLLAVAFELNLPPRGGLVLSERCSTAMSAQRRNLVKQLIKSAQVVLVAFLFYNLWRHKWTKVKINQQRF
;
A
#
# COMPACT_ATOMS: atom_id res chain seq x y z
N MET A 1 -2.05 -32.45 38.54
CA MET A 1 -1.49 -31.37 37.71
C MET A 1 -2.34 -31.26 36.45
N SER A 2 -3.31 -30.38 36.50
CA SER A 2 -4.26 -30.14 35.42
C SER A 2 -3.64 -29.12 34.46
N SER A 3 -3.22 -29.56 33.28
CA SER A 3 -2.79 -28.67 32.20
C SER A 3 -4.02 -27.99 31.62
N LEU A 4 -4.16 -26.71 31.91
CA LEU A 4 -5.07 -25.79 31.25
C LEU A 4 -4.74 -25.74 29.74
N VAL A 5 -5.49 -26.48 28.95
CA VAL A 5 -5.64 -26.22 27.52
C VAL A 5 -6.43 -24.93 27.43
N LYS A 6 -5.73 -23.79 27.26
CA LYS A 6 -6.36 -22.58 26.78
C LYS A 6 -6.95 -22.92 25.41
N SER A 7 -8.26 -22.90 25.30
CA SER A 7 -8.94 -22.81 24.01
C SER A 7 -8.38 -21.57 23.33
N GLU A 8 -7.66 -21.76 22.22
CA GLU A 8 -7.38 -20.66 21.28
C GLU A 8 -8.77 -20.12 20.91
N SER A 9 -9.13 -18.94 21.47
CA SER A 9 -10.19 -18.13 20.91
C SER A 9 -9.85 -17.98 19.44
N GLU A 10 -10.81 -18.23 18.53
CA GLU A 10 -10.62 -17.88 17.13
C GLU A 10 -10.33 -16.37 17.11
N ASP A 11 -9.05 -15.99 17.03
CA ASP A 11 -8.66 -14.60 17.00
C ASP A 11 -9.36 -13.94 15.82
N PHE A 12 -10.15 -12.93 16.13
CA PHE A 12 -10.84 -12.14 15.12
C PHE A 12 -9.80 -11.49 14.22
N ILE A 13 -9.86 -11.75 12.91
CA ILE A 13 -9.03 -11.09 11.91
C ILE A 13 -9.86 -9.96 11.31
N ASP A 14 -9.44 -8.72 11.55
CA ASP A 14 -10.12 -7.55 11.01
C ASP A 14 -9.94 -7.45 9.48
N TRP A 15 -10.82 -6.71 8.81
CA TRP A 15 -10.89 -6.62 7.36
C TRP A 15 -9.56 -6.20 6.72
N TRP A 16 -8.82 -5.30 7.38
CA TRP A 16 -7.56 -4.74 6.87
C TRP A 16 -6.37 -5.68 6.99
N GLN A 17 -6.39 -6.67 7.90
CA GLN A 17 -5.23 -7.50 8.23
C GLN A 17 -4.87 -8.55 7.16
N HIS A 18 -5.73 -8.75 6.16
CA HIS A 18 -5.49 -9.74 5.09
C HIS A 18 -6.01 -9.30 3.72
N THR A 19 -6.41 -8.05 3.59
CA THR A 19 -6.91 -7.48 2.33
C THR A 19 -5.80 -7.25 1.32
N VAL A 20 -6.16 -6.94 0.11
CA VAL A 20 -5.29 -6.33 -0.90
C VAL A 20 -5.73 -4.90 -1.07
N PHE A 21 -4.83 -3.96 -0.81
CA PHE A 21 -5.05 -2.56 -1.13
C PHE A 21 -4.62 -2.30 -2.57
N TYR A 22 -5.54 -1.84 -3.38
CA TYR A 22 -5.27 -1.45 -4.75
C TYR A 22 -5.06 0.07 -4.80
N GLN A 23 -3.85 0.50 -5.10
CA GLN A 23 -3.53 1.92 -5.28
C GLN A 23 -4.04 2.40 -6.62
N ILE A 24 -4.87 3.42 -6.60
CA ILE A 24 -5.29 4.17 -7.80
C ILE A 24 -4.54 5.50 -7.84
N TYR A 25 -3.86 5.77 -8.97
CA TYR A 25 -3.37 7.09 -9.30
C TYR A 25 -4.44 7.80 -10.14
N PRO A 26 -5.23 8.73 -9.56
CA PRO A 26 -6.48 9.22 -10.16
C PRO A 26 -6.31 9.76 -11.58
N ARG A 27 -5.31 10.63 -11.79
CA ARG A 27 -5.02 11.25 -13.10
C ARG A 27 -4.79 10.25 -14.23
N SER A 28 -4.37 9.04 -13.91
CA SER A 28 -3.99 7.98 -14.86
C SER A 28 -4.94 6.79 -14.88
N PHE A 29 -6.03 6.79 -14.13
CA PHE A 29 -6.87 5.60 -14.04
C PHE A 29 -7.97 5.56 -15.12
N LYS A 30 -8.84 6.58 -15.17
CA LYS A 30 -9.89 6.70 -16.20
C LYS A 30 -10.40 8.14 -16.28
N ASP A 31 -10.35 8.70 -17.46
CA ASP A 31 -10.98 9.96 -17.84
C ASP A 31 -12.42 9.71 -18.31
N SER A 32 -13.38 10.41 -17.73
CA SER A 32 -14.81 10.30 -18.05
C SER A 32 -15.34 11.46 -18.88
N ASN A 33 -14.70 12.64 -18.83
CA ASN A 33 -15.17 13.88 -19.46
C ASN A 33 -14.45 14.23 -20.77
N GLY A 34 -13.33 13.53 -21.08
CA GLY A 34 -12.59 13.71 -22.33
C GLY A 34 -11.59 14.87 -22.32
N ASP A 35 -11.13 15.31 -21.16
CA ASP A 35 -10.12 16.36 -21.03
C ASP A 35 -8.67 15.84 -21.01
N GLY A 36 -8.49 14.53 -20.97
CA GLY A 36 -7.18 13.87 -20.93
C GLY A 36 -6.66 13.58 -19.55
N ILE A 37 -7.42 13.88 -18.50
CA ILE A 37 -7.10 13.68 -17.09
C ILE A 37 -8.10 12.69 -16.50
N GLY A 38 -7.62 11.71 -15.74
CA GLY A 38 -8.51 10.79 -15.00
C GLY A 38 -9.23 11.50 -13.86
N ASP A 39 -10.45 11.07 -13.56
CA ASP A 39 -11.36 11.75 -12.64
C ASP A 39 -12.17 10.79 -11.74
N LEU A 40 -12.88 11.31 -10.74
CA LEU A 40 -13.69 10.51 -9.80
C LEU A 40 -14.86 9.79 -10.47
N PRO A 41 -15.62 10.39 -11.40
CA PRO A 41 -16.62 9.65 -12.17
C PRO A 41 -16.02 8.50 -12.99
N GLY A 42 -14.84 8.71 -13.57
CA GLY A 42 -14.08 7.68 -14.26
C GLY A 42 -13.70 6.53 -13.34
N ILE A 43 -13.17 6.82 -12.15
CA ILE A 43 -12.87 5.80 -11.11
C ILE A 43 -14.17 5.07 -10.73
N THR A 44 -15.25 5.79 -10.46
CA THR A 44 -16.55 5.23 -10.09
C THR A 44 -17.05 4.25 -11.15
N SER A 45 -16.90 4.57 -12.44
CA SER A 45 -17.25 3.70 -13.57
C SER A 45 -16.46 2.39 -13.61
N LYS A 46 -15.29 2.33 -12.94
CA LYS A 46 -14.37 1.19 -12.92
C LYS A 46 -14.38 0.41 -11.60
N LEU A 47 -15.15 0.82 -10.61
CA LEU A 47 -15.23 0.08 -9.34
C LEU A 47 -15.75 -1.35 -9.52
N GLN A 48 -16.65 -1.59 -10.49
CA GLN A 48 -17.10 -2.93 -10.82
C GLN A 48 -15.94 -3.84 -11.29
N TYR A 49 -15.01 -3.31 -12.08
CA TYR A 49 -13.78 -4.02 -12.47
C TYR A 49 -12.95 -4.43 -11.25
N LEU A 50 -12.78 -3.54 -10.28
CA LEU A 50 -12.05 -3.84 -9.05
C LEU A 50 -12.74 -4.94 -8.24
N ALA A 51 -14.07 -4.88 -8.10
CA ALA A 51 -14.85 -5.91 -7.42
C ALA A 51 -14.73 -7.29 -8.13
N GLU A 52 -14.83 -7.33 -9.46
CA GLU A 52 -14.63 -8.54 -10.28
C GLU A 52 -13.21 -9.09 -10.16
N THR A 53 -12.22 -8.24 -10.02
CA THR A 53 -10.83 -8.63 -9.78
C THR A 53 -10.63 -9.20 -8.37
N GLY A 54 -11.57 -8.96 -7.45
CA GLY A 54 -11.54 -9.43 -6.06
C GLY A 54 -10.99 -8.39 -5.08
N ILE A 55 -10.80 -7.14 -5.51
CA ILE A 55 -10.35 -6.03 -4.66
C ILE A 55 -11.46 -5.61 -3.70
N THR A 56 -11.13 -5.48 -2.43
CA THR A 56 -12.06 -5.08 -1.36
C THR A 56 -11.67 -3.78 -0.65
N ALA A 57 -10.53 -3.21 -1.03
CA ALA A 57 -10.09 -1.89 -0.57
C ALA A 57 -9.22 -1.20 -1.63
N THR A 58 -9.39 0.08 -1.79
CA THR A 58 -8.56 0.90 -2.67
C THR A 58 -8.06 2.14 -1.93
N TRP A 59 -6.82 2.50 -2.21
CA TRP A 59 -6.22 3.76 -1.80
C TRP A 59 -6.13 4.66 -3.02
N LEU A 60 -6.66 5.88 -2.90
CA LEU A 60 -6.57 6.92 -3.91
C LEU A 60 -5.40 7.85 -3.57
N SER A 61 -4.44 8.03 -4.50
CA SER A 61 -3.48 9.13 -4.41
C SER A 61 -4.23 10.47 -4.36
N PRO A 62 -3.60 11.60 -3.97
CA PRO A 62 -4.32 12.81 -3.55
C PRO A 62 -5.40 13.28 -4.51
N ILE A 63 -6.56 13.62 -3.96
CA ILE A 63 -7.73 14.14 -4.71
C ILE A 63 -8.18 15.51 -4.22
N PHE A 64 -7.50 16.08 -3.22
CA PHE A 64 -7.87 17.37 -2.64
C PHE A 64 -7.48 18.52 -3.56
N GLN A 65 -8.08 19.68 -3.33
CA GLN A 65 -7.80 20.86 -4.14
C GLN A 65 -6.31 21.24 -4.07
N SER A 66 -5.70 21.41 -5.24
CA SER A 66 -4.27 21.65 -5.41
C SER A 66 -4.00 22.50 -6.64
N PRO A 67 -2.97 23.36 -6.63
CA PRO A 67 -2.42 23.99 -7.84
C PRO A 67 -1.78 23.01 -8.81
N MET A 68 -1.57 21.75 -8.39
CA MET A 68 -0.97 20.67 -9.19
C MET A 68 0.50 20.87 -9.56
N VAL A 69 1.27 21.55 -8.72
CA VAL A 69 2.73 21.63 -8.89
C VAL A 69 3.35 20.24 -8.70
N ASP A 70 2.92 19.49 -7.69
CA ASP A 70 3.29 18.07 -7.47
C ASP A 70 2.06 17.16 -7.52
N PHE A 71 1.20 17.37 -8.51
CA PHE A 71 0.05 16.52 -8.87
C PHE A 71 -0.84 16.08 -7.71
N GLY A 72 -1.16 17.03 -6.81
CA GLY A 72 -2.07 16.83 -5.69
C GLY A 72 -1.39 16.72 -4.35
N TYR A 73 -0.06 16.56 -4.29
CA TYR A 73 0.69 16.58 -3.05
C TYR A 73 0.94 18.00 -2.51
N ASP A 74 0.68 19.04 -3.29
CA ASP A 74 0.68 20.45 -2.93
C ASP A 74 -0.75 20.94 -2.65
N ILE A 75 -1.31 20.65 -1.47
CA ILE A 75 -2.73 20.85 -1.16
C ILE A 75 -3.02 22.31 -0.79
N SER A 76 -3.94 22.95 -1.53
CA SER A 76 -4.40 24.31 -1.25
C SER A 76 -5.72 24.37 -0.46
N ASP A 77 -6.50 23.28 -0.39
CA ASP A 77 -7.65 23.13 0.52
C ASP A 77 -7.92 21.65 0.80
N TYR A 78 -7.68 21.23 2.04
CA TYR A 78 -7.84 19.84 2.48
C TYR A 78 -9.29 19.33 2.51
N ARG A 79 -10.28 20.20 2.38
CA ARG A 79 -11.70 19.85 2.50
C ARG A 79 -12.48 20.00 1.21
N LYS A 80 -11.79 20.28 0.10
CA LYS A 80 -12.35 20.34 -1.24
C LYS A 80 -11.74 19.31 -2.15
N ILE A 81 -12.50 18.89 -3.15
CA ILE A 81 -12.02 18.06 -4.27
C ILE A 81 -11.37 18.97 -5.31
N GLN A 82 -10.29 18.49 -5.92
CA GLN A 82 -9.67 19.13 -7.08
C GLN A 82 -10.68 19.22 -8.23
N PRO A 83 -10.93 20.41 -8.81
CA PRO A 83 -11.91 20.57 -9.89
C PRO A 83 -11.70 19.68 -11.11
N GLU A 84 -10.45 19.38 -11.47
CA GLU A 84 -10.11 18.44 -12.55
C GLU A 84 -10.58 17.01 -12.25
N TYR A 85 -10.70 16.64 -10.97
CA TYR A 85 -11.17 15.32 -10.56
C TYR A 85 -12.67 15.25 -10.33
N GLY A 86 -13.36 16.39 -10.32
CA GLY A 86 -14.80 16.48 -10.11
C GLY A 86 -15.19 17.29 -8.88
N SER A 87 -16.32 16.95 -8.30
CA SER A 87 -16.96 17.66 -7.19
C SER A 87 -17.05 16.81 -5.93
N MET A 88 -17.48 17.41 -4.82
CA MET A 88 -17.82 16.69 -3.60
C MET A 88 -19.01 15.73 -3.80
N GLU A 89 -19.88 16.00 -4.75
CA GLU A 89 -20.98 15.12 -5.12
C GLU A 89 -20.48 13.89 -5.85
N ASP A 90 -19.53 14.04 -6.78
CA ASP A 90 -18.87 12.92 -7.45
C ASP A 90 -18.11 12.04 -6.46
N PHE A 91 -17.49 12.66 -5.47
CA PHE A 91 -16.86 11.90 -4.37
C PHE A 91 -17.89 11.10 -3.56
N GLN A 92 -19.06 11.68 -3.24
CA GLN A 92 -20.10 10.95 -2.53
C GLN A 92 -20.64 9.78 -3.37
N GLN A 93 -20.81 9.96 -4.67
CA GLN A 93 -21.20 8.89 -5.59
C GLN A 93 -20.15 7.76 -5.62
N LEU A 94 -18.87 8.10 -5.59
CA LEU A 94 -17.78 7.13 -5.47
C LEU A 94 -17.89 6.31 -4.17
N ILE A 95 -18.09 6.96 -3.03
CA ILE A 95 -18.24 6.31 -1.72
C ILE A 95 -19.46 5.38 -1.71
N ASP A 96 -20.60 5.85 -2.19
CA ASP A 96 -21.84 5.09 -2.22
C ASP A 96 -21.69 3.85 -3.12
N LYS A 97 -21.08 4.02 -4.30
CA LYS A 97 -20.82 2.90 -5.22
C LYS A 97 -19.82 1.90 -4.67
N ALA A 98 -18.76 2.38 -4.03
CA ALA A 98 -17.78 1.51 -3.36
C ALA A 98 -18.44 0.71 -2.23
N TYR A 99 -19.31 1.35 -1.44
CA TYR A 99 -20.07 0.68 -0.38
C TYR A 99 -20.98 -0.44 -0.94
N GLU A 100 -21.73 -0.17 -2.02
CA GLU A 100 -22.55 -1.18 -2.71
C GLU A 100 -21.73 -2.41 -3.14
N LEU A 101 -20.51 -2.21 -3.61
CA LEU A 101 -19.60 -3.25 -4.09
C LEU A 101 -18.74 -3.89 -2.99
N GLY A 102 -18.89 -3.43 -1.74
CA GLY A 102 -18.10 -3.91 -0.60
C GLY A 102 -16.64 -3.45 -0.62
N ILE A 103 -16.31 -2.42 -1.41
CA ILE A 103 -14.96 -1.82 -1.52
C ILE A 103 -14.82 -0.70 -0.50
N LYS A 104 -13.74 -0.69 0.24
CA LYS A 104 -13.41 0.36 1.20
C LYS A 104 -12.49 1.39 0.54
N ILE A 105 -12.81 2.66 0.71
CA ILE A 105 -12.00 3.77 0.18
C ILE A 105 -11.08 4.29 1.29
N VAL A 106 -9.80 4.37 0.97
CA VAL A 106 -8.74 5.01 1.77
C VAL A 106 -8.25 6.21 0.98
N LEU A 107 -8.09 7.36 1.62
CA LEU A 107 -7.57 8.56 0.98
C LEU A 107 -6.11 8.79 1.32
N ASP A 108 -5.39 9.42 0.40
CA ASP A 108 -4.09 9.99 0.70
C ASP A 108 -4.25 11.24 1.56
N PHE A 109 -3.47 11.35 2.62
CA PHE A 109 -3.44 12.48 3.53
C PHE A 109 -2.00 12.97 3.62
N VAL A 110 -1.77 14.20 3.21
CA VAL A 110 -0.45 14.82 3.09
C VAL A 110 -0.28 15.82 4.24
N PRO A 111 0.17 15.39 5.42
CA PRO A 111 0.22 16.27 6.58
C PRO A 111 1.51 17.07 6.71
N ASN A 112 2.62 16.66 6.09
CA ASN A 112 3.92 17.31 6.29
C ASN A 112 3.90 18.78 5.86
N HIS A 113 3.25 19.10 4.76
CA HIS A 113 3.23 20.41 4.13
C HIS A 113 1.87 20.72 3.52
N SER A 114 1.65 21.96 3.14
CA SER A 114 0.55 22.38 2.26
C SER A 114 1.11 23.03 1.00
N SER A 115 0.23 23.45 0.08
CA SER A 115 0.62 24.41 -0.95
C SER A 115 0.90 25.79 -0.34
N ASP A 116 1.81 26.56 -0.95
CA ASP A 116 1.99 27.99 -0.70
C ASP A 116 0.73 28.81 -1.09
N GLU A 117 -0.16 28.22 -1.89
CA GLU A 117 -1.48 28.79 -2.19
C GLU A 117 -2.54 28.49 -1.10
N HIS A 118 -2.24 27.69 -0.11
CA HIS A 118 -3.15 27.42 1.00
C HIS A 118 -3.46 28.68 1.80
N GLU A 119 -4.69 28.86 2.24
CA GLU A 119 -5.09 30.02 3.03
C GLU A 119 -4.26 30.17 4.32
N TRP A 120 -3.89 29.06 4.95
CA TRP A 120 -3.04 29.07 6.15
C TRP A 120 -1.67 29.67 5.87
N PHE A 121 -1.04 29.33 4.72
CA PHE A 121 0.26 29.89 4.36
C PHE A 121 0.18 31.37 4.08
N LYS A 122 -0.84 31.82 3.32
CA LYS A 122 -1.05 33.25 3.03
C LYS A 122 -1.25 34.08 4.31
N LYS A 123 -2.04 33.58 5.26
CA LYS A 123 -2.25 34.20 6.57
C LYS A 123 -0.98 34.20 7.42
N SER A 124 -0.24 33.09 7.43
CA SER A 124 1.02 32.97 8.14
C SER A 124 2.07 33.93 7.58
N ALA A 125 2.22 33.99 6.25
CA ALA A 125 3.10 34.94 5.58
C ALA A 125 2.75 36.40 5.90
N ALA A 126 1.48 36.73 6.04
CA ALA A 126 0.99 38.04 6.44
C ALA A 126 1.10 38.31 7.96
N LYS A 127 1.58 37.36 8.75
CA LYS A 127 1.61 37.42 10.23
C LYS A 127 0.23 37.69 10.84
N GLU A 128 -0.83 37.10 10.25
CA GLU A 128 -2.18 37.25 10.75
C GLU A 128 -2.32 36.58 12.13
N PRO A 129 -2.96 37.26 13.12
CA PRO A 129 -3.08 36.72 14.47
C PRO A 129 -3.66 35.30 14.53
N GLY A 130 -2.91 34.38 15.16
CA GLY A 130 -3.25 32.97 15.29
C GLY A 130 -2.76 32.07 14.16
N TYR A 131 -2.18 32.63 13.11
CA TYR A 131 -1.56 31.89 12.00
C TYR A 131 -0.05 32.11 11.88
N GLU A 132 0.54 32.97 12.71
CA GLU A 132 1.94 33.41 12.58
C GLU A 132 2.91 32.23 12.48
N ASP A 133 2.67 31.18 13.29
CA ASP A 133 3.56 30.02 13.44
C ASP A 133 2.94 28.72 12.93
N TYR A 134 2.05 28.79 11.93
CA TYR A 134 1.49 27.60 11.26
C TYR A 134 2.54 26.86 10.42
N TYR A 135 3.57 27.56 9.99
CA TYR A 135 4.70 27.04 9.20
C TYR A 135 6.00 27.33 9.91
N VAL A 136 7.07 26.68 9.47
CA VAL A 136 8.41 26.85 10.03
C VAL A 136 9.08 28.06 9.38
N TRP A 137 9.17 29.17 10.12
CA TRP A 137 9.76 30.42 9.68
C TRP A 137 11.03 30.73 10.48
N VAL A 138 12.10 31.19 9.80
CA VAL A 138 13.39 31.51 10.43
C VAL A 138 13.96 32.81 9.87
N ASP A 139 14.53 33.62 10.75
CA ASP A 139 15.26 34.83 10.35
C ASP A 139 16.51 34.46 9.55
N PRO A 140 16.94 35.32 8.59
CA PRO A 140 18.15 35.05 7.81
C PRO A 140 19.42 35.13 8.66
N LYS A 141 20.40 34.30 8.35
CA LYS A 141 21.78 34.60 8.71
C LYS A 141 22.31 35.70 7.80
N ILE A 142 23.11 36.59 8.34
CA ILE A 142 23.78 37.62 7.57
C ILE A 142 25.29 37.28 7.52
N ASP A 143 25.82 37.11 6.32
CA ASP A 143 27.22 36.79 6.12
C ASP A 143 28.13 38.03 6.30
N GLU A 144 29.45 37.83 6.20
CA GLU A 144 30.47 38.90 6.36
C GLU A 144 30.33 40.03 5.33
N LYS A 145 29.64 39.79 4.20
CA LYS A 145 29.37 40.78 3.15
C LYS A 145 28.05 41.50 3.33
N GLY A 146 27.27 41.13 4.36
CA GLY A 146 25.94 41.65 4.60
C GLY A 146 24.86 41.01 3.74
N GLU A 147 25.16 39.89 3.08
CA GLU A 147 24.20 39.14 2.25
C GLU A 147 23.37 38.15 3.10
N ARG A 148 22.12 38.01 2.76
CA ARG A 148 21.20 37.05 3.41
C ARG A 148 21.58 35.62 3.02
N GLN A 149 21.66 34.76 4.01
CA GLN A 149 21.91 33.34 3.87
C GLN A 149 20.81 32.55 4.56
N PRO A 150 20.46 31.31 4.07
CA PRO A 150 19.58 30.43 4.80
C PRO A 150 20.14 30.05 6.18
N PRO A 151 19.28 29.60 7.13
CA PRO A 151 19.73 29.35 8.51
C PRO A 151 20.73 28.19 8.63
N ASN A 152 20.74 27.25 7.71
CA ASN A 152 21.59 26.05 7.72
C ASN A 152 21.71 25.42 6.33
N ASN A 153 22.37 24.24 6.26
CA ASN A 153 22.66 23.51 5.02
C ASN A 153 21.62 22.45 4.64
N TRP A 154 20.41 22.50 5.18
CA TRP A 154 19.40 21.49 4.90
C TRP A 154 18.98 21.49 3.43
N GLN A 155 18.83 20.26 2.86
CA GLN A 155 18.55 20.07 1.44
C GLN A 155 17.12 19.57 1.22
N SER A 156 16.48 20.05 0.15
CA SER A 156 15.21 19.53 -0.33
C SER A 156 15.38 18.12 -0.90
N VAL A 157 14.38 17.25 -0.67
CA VAL A 157 14.27 15.91 -1.30
C VAL A 157 14.32 16.04 -2.83
N PHE A 158 13.81 17.13 -3.39
CA PHE A 158 13.74 17.39 -4.82
C PHE A 158 14.87 18.26 -5.38
N TYR A 159 16.00 18.31 -4.68
CA TYR A 159 17.19 19.06 -5.09
C TYR A 159 17.18 20.53 -4.68
N GLY A 160 18.32 21.03 -4.21
CA GLY A 160 18.50 22.41 -3.77
C GLY A 160 18.28 22.61 -2.27
N SER A 161 18.30 23.88 -1.83
CA SER A 161 18.08 24.24 -0.43
C SER A 161 16.66 23.87 0.04
N ALA A 162 16.51 23.46 1.28
CA ALA A 162 15.21 23.30 1.93
C ALA A 162 14.63 24.64 2.45
N TRP A 163 15.25 25.76 2.13
CA TRP A 163 14.85 27.08 2.59
C TRP A 163 14.59 28.03 1.42
N GLU A 164 13.39 28.65 1.41
CA GLU A 164 13.01 29.67 0.44
C GLU A 164 12.73 31.00 1.15
N TRP A 165 13.24 32.11 0.56
CA TRP A 165 13.03 33.46 1.10
C TRP A 165 11.66 34.00 0.75
N HIS A 166 10.93 34.48 1.76
CA HIS A 166 9.64 35.13 1.56
C HIS A 166 9.74 36.65 1.71
N GLU A 167 9.63 37.37 0.59
CA GLU A 167 9.94 38.80 0.54
C GLU A 167 9.03 39.66 1.43
N SER A 168 7.73 39.42 1.49
CA SER A 168 6.82 40.23 2.30
C SER A 168 6.95 39.94 3.80
N ARG A 169 7.32 38.72 4.20
CA ARG A 169 7.49 38.34 5.59
C ARG A 169 8.91 38.65 6.11
N GLN A 170 9.89 38.77 5.21
CA GLN A 170 11.33 38.99 5.53
C GLN A 170 11.91 37.85 6.37
N GLN A 171 11.51 36.61 6.09
CA GLN A 171 12.00 35.40 6.71
C GLN A 171 12.15 34.29 5.67
N TYR A 172 12.95 33.27 5.95
CA TYR A 172 12.95 32.00 5.26
C TYR A 172 11.85 31.11 5.80
N TYR A 173 11.21 30.31 4.93
CA TYR A 173 10.37 29.19 5.33
C TYR A 173 11.00 27.86 4.92
N LEU A 174 10.74 26.82 5.72
CA LEU A 174 11.15 25.45 5.43
C LEU A 174 10.25 24.83 4.37
N HIS A 175 10.87 24.12 3.42
CA HIS A 175 10.20 23.23 2.48
C HIS A 175 11.08 22.01 2.21
N GLN A 176 10.73 20.86 2.72
CA GLN A 176 11.52 19.66 2.50
C GLN A 176 11.30 19.04 1.10
N PHE A 177 10.27 19.48 0.36
CA PHE A 177 9.95 19.09 -1.01
C PHE A 177 10.10 20.28 -1.96
N THR A 178 9.13 20.59 -2.83
CA THR A 178 9.21 21.79 -3.67
C THR A 178 9.05 23.05 -2.82
N LYS A 179 9.56 24.18 -3.31
CA LYS A 179 9.36 25.49 -2.62
C LYS A 179 7.87 25.88 -2.53
N GLU A 180 7.03 25.34 -3.39
CA GLU A 180 5.58 25.51 -3.35
C GLU A 180 4.89 24.61 -2.31
N GLN A 181 5.69 23.81 -1.53
CA GLN A 181 5.20 22.91 -0.49
C GLN A 181 5.80 23.27 0.88
N PRO A 182 5.43 24.44 1.47
CA PRO A 182 5.94 24.86 2.78
C PRO A 182 5.54 23.89 3.89
N ASP A 183 6.50 23.56 4.77
CA ASP A 183 6.32 22.61 5.87
C ASP A 183 5.50 23.21 7.00
N LEU A 184 4.51 22.44 7.47
CA LEU A 184 3.65 22.78 8.59
C LEU A 184 4.38 22.62 9.92
N ASN A 185 4.15 23.53 10.86
CA ASN A 185 4.75 23.49 12.19
C ASN A 185 3.91 22.67 13.17
N TYR A 186 4.19 21.39 13.31
CA TYR A 186 3.48 20.50 14.25
C TYR A 186 3.76 20.75 15.74
N ARG A 187 4.72 21.63 16.07
CA ARG A 187 4.87 22.12 17.45
C ARG A 187 3.79 23.13 17.83
N ASN A 188 3.06 23.67 16.84
CA ASN A 188 1.90 24.50 17.05
C ASN A 188 0.64 23.65 17.25
N PRO A 189 -0.01 23.65 18.45
CA PRO A 189 -1.20 22.86 18.70
C PRO A 189 -2.38 23.19 17.77
N ALA A 190 -2.44 24.42 17.23
CA ALA A 190 -3.49 24.82 16.30
C ALA A 190 -3.35 24.10 14.95
N VAL A 191 -2.14 23.79 14.50
CA VAL A 191 -1.88 22.96 13.31
C VAL A 191 -2.35 21.52 13.55
N VAL A 192 -2.00 20.93 14.71
CA VAL A 192 -2.46 19.59 15.08
C VAL A 192 -3.97 19.51 15.07
N GLN A 193 -4.65 20.46 15.72
CA GLN A 193 -6.12 20.49 15.75
C GLN A 193 -6.74 20.68 14.36
N ALA A 194 -6.14 21.53 13.52
CA ALA A 194 -6.63 21.75 12.16
C ALA A 194 -6.55 20.47 11.31
N MET A 195 -5.47 19.67 11.46
CA MET A 195 -5.30 18.39 10.79
C MET A 195 -6.20 17.29 11.35
N ASP A 196 -6.43 17.25 12.68
CA ASP A 196 -7.44 16.36 13.28
C ASP A 196 -8.84 16.63 12.72
N ASP A 197 -9.18 17.90 12.56
CA ASP A 197 -10.46 18.31 11.97
C ASP A 197 -10.58 17.90 10.49
N VAL A 198 -9.48 17.87 9.73
CA VAL A 198 -9.46 17.36 8.35
C VAL A 198 -9.72 15.84 8.34
N ILE A 199 -9.03 15.09 9.19
CA ILE A 199 -9.24 13.64 9.33
C ILE A 199 -10.72 13.36 9.67
N LEU A 200 -11.27 14.02 10.68
CA LEU A 200 -12.66 13.84 11.10
C LEU A 200 -13.66 14.23 10.00
N PHE A 201 -13.37 15.28 9.23
CA PHE A 201 -14.20 15.68 8.10
C PHE A 201 -14.38 14.55 7.08
N TRP A 202 -13.28 13.92 6.65
CA TRP A 202 -13.32 12.85 5.66
C TRP A 202 -13.85 11.53 6.24
N LEU A 203 -13.58 11.21 7.51
CA LEU A 203 -14.21 10.06 8.18
C LEU A 203 -15.73 10.16 8.19
N ASN A 204 -16.28 11.37 8.44
CA ASN A 204 -17.72 11.62 8.38
C ASN A 204 -18.30 11.54 6.96
N LYS A 205 -17.45 11.65 5.92
CA LYS A 205 -17.82 11.40 4.52
C LYS A 205 -17.82 9.92 4.13
N GLY A 206 -17.41 9.01 5.02
CA GLY A 206 -17.51 7.56 4.83
C GLY A 206 -16.22 6.85 4.42
N VAL A 207 -15.05 7.53 4.44
CA VAL A 207 -13.78 6.86 4.14
C VAL A 207 -13.41 5.83 5.22
N ALA A 208 -12.70 4.78 4.83
CA ALA A 208 -12.27 3.72 5.74
C ALA A 208 -10.94 3.99 6.43
N GLY A 209 -10.24 5.05 6.04
CA GLY A 209 -8.96 5.42 6.62
C GLY A 209 -8.10 6.26 5.70
N PHE A 210 -6.81 6.37 6.05
CA PHE A 210 -5.85 7.22 5.35
C PHE A 210 -4.52 6.52 5.09
N ARG A 211 -3.90 6.84 3.97
CA ARG A 211 -2.47 6.70 3.75
C ARG A 211 -1.83 8.03 4.11
N ILE A 212 -0.92 8.01 5.07
CA ILE A 212 -0.23 9.21 5.56
C ILE A 212 1.06 9.37 4.78
N ASP A 213 1.14 10.44 4.01
CA ASP A 213 2.28 10.79 3.18
C ASP A 213 3.45 11.33 4.02
N ALA A 214 4.67 10.98 3.64
CA ALA A 214 5.93 11.55 4.14
C ALA A 214 6.00 11.74 5.66
N VAL A 215 5.37 10.84 6.42
CA VAL A 215 5.14 11.00 7.86
C VAL A 215 6.41 11.27 8.66
N ASN A 216 7.53 10.74 8.23
CA ASN A 216 8.82 10.86 8.90
C ASN A 216 9.52 12.21 8.71
N HIS A 217 8.97 13.11 7.90
CA HIS A 217 9.47 14.46 7.66
C HIS A 217 8.77 15.56 8.49
N MET A 218 7.73 15.22 9.26
CA MET A 218 6.84 16.18 9.94
C MET A 218 7.48 17.02 11.05
N PHE A 219 8.67 16.68 11.47
CA PHE A 219 9.39 17.41 12.52
C PHE A 219 10.87 17.57 12.16
N GLU A 220 11.42 18.72 12.51
CA GLU A 220 12.83 19.07 12.45
C GLU A 220 13.33 19.50 13.83
N VAL A 221 14.64 19.52 14.04
CA VAL A 221 15.21 20.03 15.32
C VAL A 221 15.08 21.54 15.42
N GLU A 222 14.68 22.03 16.58
CA GLU A 222 14.54 23.48 16.85
C GLU A 222 15.89 24.22 16.86
N SER A 223 17.00 23.51 17.10
CA SER A 223 18.35 24.11 17.17
C SER A 223 18.87 24.58 15.82
N LEU A 224 18.27 24.16 14.71
CA LEU A 224 18.65 24.53 13.33
C LEU A 224 20.14 24.30 13.03
N GLU A 225 20.72 23.23 13.57
CA GLU A 225 22.13 22.86 13.34
C GLU A 225 22.33 22.38 11.91
N ASP A 226 23.53 22.60 11.37
CA ASP A 226 23.92 22.06 10.07
C ASP A 226 23.95 20.52 10.11
N GLU A 227 23.36 19.88 9.13
CA GLU A 227 23.44 18.43 8.98
C GLU A 227 24.85 17.99 8.59
N PRO A 228 25.34 16.86 9.16
CA PRO A 228 26.66 16.33 8.81
C PRO A 228 26.68 15.86 7.34
N LEU A 229 27.80 16.04 6.67
CA LEU A 229 28.01 15.55 5.31
C LEU A 229 27.89 14.01 5.26
N SER A 230 27.21 13.51 4.24
CA SER A 230 27.02 12.06 4.05
C SER A 230 28.25 11.36 3.46
N GLY A 231 29.01 12.07 2.63
CA GLY A 231 30.10 11.52 1.83
C GLY A 231 29.66 10.73 0.59
N LYS A 232 28.35 10.66 0.29
CA LYS A 232 27.82 9.95 -0.87
C LYS A 232 27.98 10.71 -2.19
N THR A 233 27.95 12.03 -2.13
CA THR A 233 28.10 12.93 -3.27
C THR A 233 28.88 14.17 -2.88
N THR A 234 29.44 14.86 -3.89
CA THR A 234 30.08 16.16 -3.76
C THR A 234 29.19 17.30 -4.23
N ASP A 235 28.01 16.99 -4.76
CA ASP A 235 27.05 17.99 -5.22
C ASP A 235 26.29 18.58 -4.00
N PRO A 236 26.52 19.86 -3.64
CA PRO A 236 25.91 20.47 -2.46
C PRO A 236 24.39 20.72 -2.60
N LEU A 237 23.84 20.56 -3.78
CA LEU A 237 22.40 20.72 -4.04
C LEU A 237 21.65 19.37 -3.99
N SER A 238 22.38 18.26 -3.99
CA SER A 238 21.78 16.92 -3.91
C SER A 238 21.28 16.63 -2.50
N TYR A 239 20.10 16.01 -2.38
CA TYR A 239 19.58 15.49 -1.11
C TYR A 239 20.58 14.56 -0.42
N ASP A 240 21.28 13.71 -1.17
CA ASP A 240 22.33 12.82 -0.63
C ASP A 240 23.60 13.52 -0.13
N TYR A 241 23.70 14.86 -0.20
CA TYR A 241 24.86 15.60 0.28
C TYR A 241 25.01 15.55 1.80
N THR A 242 23.89 15.54 2.53
CA THR A 242 23.86 15.51 4.00
C THR A 242 23.25 14.22 4.55
N ARG A 243 23.38 14.02 5.87
CA ARG A 243 22.70 12.95 6.63
C ARG A 243 21.53 13.59 7.37
N HIS A 244 20.33 13.35 6.94
CA HIS A 244 19.09 13.98 7.43
C HIS A 244 18.72 13.57 8.86
N ILE A 245 19.64 13.76 9.83
CA ILE A 245 19.43 13.40 11.24
C ILE A 245 18.66 14.47 12.01
N TYR A 246 18.51 15.65 11.44
CA TYR A 246 17.82 16.80 12.05
C TYR A 246 16.48 17.13 11.39
N THR A 247 16.18 16.53 10.24
CA THR A 247 14.98 16.82 9.46
C THR A 247 14.12 15.58 9.22
N LYS A 248 14.51 14.41 9.77
CA LYS A 248 13.84 13.16 9.45
C LYS A 248 13.88 12.17 10.63
N ASP A 249 12.82 11.38 10.77
CA ASP A 249 12.70 10.30 11.75
C ASP A 249 12.84 10.77 13.22
N LEU A 250 12.44 11.99 13.54
CA LEU A 250 12.50 12.51 14.91
C LEU A 250 11.46 11.78 15.82
N PRO A 251 11.76 11.66 17.14
CA PRO A 251 10.87 10.95 18.08
C PRO A 251 9.45 11.51 18.16
N GLU A 252 9.27 12.82 17.91
CA GLU A 252 7.99 13.51 17.91
C GLU A 252 7.03 12.97 16.84
N VAL A 253 7.55 12.46 15.73
CA VAL A 253 6.76 11.81 14.67
C VAL A 253 5.98 10.64 15.23
N LEU A 254 6.62 9.82 16.08
CA LEU A 254 5.96 8.66 16.68
C LEU A 254 4.77 9.07 17.55
N ALA A 255 4.95 10.11 18.37
CA ALA A 255 3.87 10.65 19.20
C ALA A 255 2.68 11.14 18.35
N MET A 256 2.95 11.75 17.19
CA MET A 256 1.91 12.22 16.27
C MET A 256 1.17 11.04 15.60
N VAL A 257 1.90 9.99 15.19
CA VAL A 257 1.31 8.76 14.65
C VAL A 257 0.39 8.09 15.69
N GLN A 258 0.83 8.01 16.96
CA GLN A 258 0.03 7.48 18.07
C GLN A 258 -1.21 8.35 18.35
N HIS A 259 -1.09 9.67 18.27
CA HIS A 259 -2.20 10.61 18.41
C HIS A 259 -3.29 10.35 17.35
N TRP A 260 -2.91 10.28 16.07
CA TRP A 260 -3.87 9.98 15.01
C TRP A 260 -4.43 8.56 15.11
N ARG A 261 -3.63 7.60 15.57
CA ARG A 261 -4.17 6.27 15.85
C ARG A 261 -5.30 6.32 16.88
N GLN A 262 -5.12 7.02 17.97
CA GLN A 262 -6.15 7.19 18.99
C GLN A 262 -7.41 7.87 18.40
N LEU A 263 -7.23 8.92 17.58
CA LEU A 263 -8.33 9.61 16.92
C LEU A 263 -9.18 8.65 16.04
N LEU A 264 -8.52 7.78 15.27
CA LEU A 264 -9.18 6.79 14.43
C LEU A 264 -9.90 5.70 15.25
N ASP A 265 -9.28 5.22 16.32
CA ASP A 265 -9.86 4.22 17.22
C ASP A 265 -11.08 4.81 17.96
N ASP A 266 -11.01 6.05 18.42
CA ASP A 266 -12.12 6.77 19.04
C ASP A 266 -13.29 6.97 18.07
N PHE A 267 -12.99 7.35 16.82
CA PHE A 267 -14.01 7.46 15.79
C PHE A 267 -14.66 6.10 15.51
N SER A 268 -13.87 5.04 15.37
CA SER A 268 -14.36 3.67 15.13
C SER A 268 -15.26 3.19 16.27
N SER A 269 -14.88 3.47 17.52
CA SER A 269 -15.65 3.09 18.72
C SER A 269 -17.02 3.79 18.78
N LYS A 270 -17.10 5.03 18.34
CA LYS A 270 -18.34 5.81 18.23
C LYS A 270 -19.23 5.36 17.06
N HIS A 271 -18.65 4.66 16.08
CA HIS A 271 -19.34 4.19 14.88
C HIS A 271 -19.22 2.65 14.70
N PRO A 272 -19.69 1.83 15.65
CA PRO A 272 -19.42 0.38 15.71
C PRO A 272 -20.08 -0.42 14.57
N LYS A 273 -20.98 0.16 13.80
CA LYS A 273 -21.58 -0.46 12.60
C LYS A 273 -20.71 -0.30 11.35
N GLY A 274 -19.75 0.61 11.37
CA GLY A 274 -18.80 0.83 10.29
C GLY A 274 -17.57 -0.09 10.41
N PRO A 275 -16.70 -0.11 9.39
CA PRO A 275 -15.41 -0.79 9.48
C PRO A 275 -14.49 -0.08 10.48
N THR A 276 -13.51 -0.80 11.03
CA THR A 276 -12.36 -0.17 11.70
C THR A 276 -11.74 0.86 10.77
N ARG A 277 -11.48 2.07 11.28
CA ARG A 277 -10.78 3.12 10.53
C ARG A 277 -9.28 2.89 10.67
N ILE A 278 -8.57 2.94 9.54
CA ILE A 278 -7.15 2.55 9.52
C ILE A 278 -6.25 3.69 9.10
N MET A 279 -4.98 3.52 9.43
CA MET A 279 -3.89 4.37 9.00
C MET A 279 -2.77 3.50 8.41
N MET A 280 -2.32 3.87 7.22
CA MET A 280 -1.14 3.33 6.55
C MET A 280 -0.12 4.47 6.46
N THR A 281 1.08 4.29 7.00
CA THR A 281 2.10 5.35 7.02
C THR A 281 3.19 5.10 5.99
N GLU A 282 3.47 6.11 5.21
CA GLU A 282 4.58 6.10 4.27
C GLU A 282 5.81 6.72 4.91
N ALA A 283 6.87 5.92 4.97
CA ALA A 283 8.19 6.38 5.39
C ALA A 283 9.29 5.49 4.79
N TYR A 284 10.25 6.09 4.13
CA TYR A 284 11.51 5.44 3.77
C TYR A 284 12.46 5.53 4.97
N ALA A 285 12.30 4.63 5.93
CA ALA A 285 12.98 4.63 7.21
C ALA A 285 13.62 3.27 7.54
N GLY A 286 14.47 3.22 8.55
CA GLY A 286 15.07 1.98 9.02
C GLY A 286 14.06 1.04 9.68
N LEU A 287 14.38 -0.28 9.69
CA LEU A 287 13.48 -1.32 10.23
C LEU A 287 13.01 -1.06 11.66
N THR A 288 13.87 -0.53 12.52
CA THR A 288 13.53 -0.21 13.92
C THR A 288 12.50 0.90 14.00
N THR A 289 12.66 1.96 13.22
CA THR A 289 11.70 3.07 13.12
C THR A 289 10.35 2.60 12.59
N LEU A 290 10.36 1.77 11.54
CA LEU A 290 9.13 1.20 10.97
C LEU A 290 8.44 0.24 11.95
N ALA A 291 9.20 -0.51 12.77
CA ALA A 291 8.64 -1.34 13.82
C ALA A 291 7.99 -0.51 14.93
N ASP A 292 8.65 0.58 15.34
CA ASP A 292 8.12 1.51 16.35
C ASP A 292 6.85 2.23 15.84
N TYR A 293 6.68 2.42 14.52
CA TYR A 293 5.42 2.93 13.96
C TYR A 293 4.24 1.97 14.08
N TYR A 294 4.45 0.65 14.17
CA TYR A 294 3.38 -0.29 14.52
C TYR A 294 2.98 -0.16 16.00
N GLU A 295 3.98 -0.25 16.86
CA GLU A 295 3.83 -0.24 18.32
C GLU A 295 5.19 0.08 18.94
N ASP A 296 5.23 1.04 19.86
CA ASP A 296 6.46 1.40 20.53
C ASP A 296 6.87 0.36 21.60
N ARG A 297 8.03 0.58 22.21
CA ARG A 297 8.57 -0.33 23.26
C ARG A 297 7.74 -0.33 24.54
N GLN A 298 6.85 0.63 24.74
CA GLN A 298 5.90 0.72 25.84
C GLN A 298 4.57 0.02 25.53
N GLY A 299 4.38 -0.46 24.30
CA GLY A 299 3.16 -1.13 23.86
C GLY A 299 2.07 -0.15 23.40
N VAL A 300 2.43 1.10 23.12
CA VAL A 300 1.49 2.09 22.56
C VAL A 300 1.40 1.91 21.06
N ARG A 301 0.20 1.65 20.57
CA ARG A 301 -0.07 1.38 19.15
C ARG A 301 -0.03 2.65 18.31
N GLY A 302 0.64 2.55 17.18
CA GLY A 302 0.69 3.55 16.14
C GLY A 302 -0.08 3.13 14.88
N SER A 303 0.57 3.19 13.73
CA SER A 303 0.00 2.85 12.43
C SER A 303 -0.51 1.41 12.36
N HIS A 304 -1.61 1.19 11.65
CA HIS A 304 -2.07 -0.16 11.33
C HIS A 304 -1.12 -0.87 10.36
N LEU A 305 -0.59 -0.13 9.39
CA LEU A 305 0.25 -0.63 8.31
C LEU A 305 1.35 0.40 7.96
N PRO A 306 2.46 0.46 8.72
CA PRO A 306 3.66 1.13 8.22
C PRO A 306 4.13 0.41 6.96
N PHE A 307 4.29 1.12 5.83
CA PHE A 307 4.65 0.48 4.57
C PHE A 307 6.03 -0.16 4.59
N ASN A 308 6.08 -1.40 4.12
CA ASN A 308 7.30 -2.13 3.88
C ASN A 308 7.77 -1.93 2.43
N PHE A 309 8.69 -1.00 2.21
CA PHE A 309 9.24 -0.71 0.88
C PHE A 309 10.49 -1.51 0.53
N HIS A 310 10.89 -2.49 1.34
CA HIS A 310 12.12 -3.23 1.11
C HIS A 310 12.14 -4.04 -0.20
N PHE A 311 10.97 -4.38 -0.77
CA PHE A 311 10.92 -4.93 -2.13
C PHE A 311 11.09 -3.86 -3.23
N ILE A 312 11.04 -2.58 -2.87
CA ILE A 312 11.36 -1.48 -3.78
C ILE A 312 12.84 -1.09 -3.65
N THR A 313 13.33 -0.94 -2.41
CA THR A 313 14.64 -0.36 -2.10
C THR A 313 15.79 -1.37 -2.11
N ASP A 314 15.54 -2.62 -1.72
CA ASP A 314 16.62 -3.57 -1.38
C ASP A 314 16.77 -4.72 -2.38
N VAL A 315 15.81 -4.91 -3.31
CA VAL A 315 15.89 -5.93 -4.36
C VAL A 315 15.62 -5.35 -5.74
N ASN A 316 16.30 -5.92 -6.73
CA ASN A 316 16.22 -5.53 -8.13
C ASN A 316 16.37 -6.74 -9.05
N GLY A 317 16.51 -6.52 -10.35
CA GLY A 317 16.66 -7.58 -11.35
C GLY A 317 17.91 -8.46 -11.19
N ASP A 318 18.93 -8.01 -10.47
CA ASP A 318 20.19 -8.75 -10.23
C ASP A 318 20.20 -9.51 -8.90
N SER A 319 19.21 -9.28 -8.04
CA SER A 319 19.08 -9.91 -6.71
C SER A 319 18.88 -11.42 -6.82
N ASP A 320 19.54 -12.17 -5.94
CA ASP A 320 19.40 -13.63 -5.87
C ASP A 320 18.30 -14.07 -4.88
N ALA A 321 18.08 -15.38 -4.76
CA ALA A 321 17.03 -15.93 -3.90
C ALA A 321 17.21 -15.56 -2.41
N ARG A 322 18.46 -15.40 -1.94
CA ARG A 322 18.77 -15.07 -0.56
C ARG A 322 18.38 -13.63 -0.24
N ASP A 323 18.52 -12.72 -1.19
CA ASP A 323 18.11 -11.32 -1.03
C ASP A 323 16.60 -11.23 -0.76
N PHE A 324 15.80 -11.96 -1.53
CA PHE A 324 14.34 -12.02 -1.33
C PHE A 324 13.97 -12.67 0.00
N VAL A 325 14.58 -13.81 0.33
CA VAL A 325 14.34 -14.50 1.60
C VAL A 325 14.69 -13.60 2.78
N TYR A 326 15.88 -12.98 2.74
CA TYR A 326 16.32 -12.05 3.79
C TYR A 326 15.34 -10.87 3.98
N ASN A 327 14.85 -10.29 2.87
CA ASN A 327 13.89 -9.18 2.94
C ASN A 327 12.56 -9.59 3.56
N VAL A 328 12.08 -10.80 3.32
CA VAL A 328 10.87 -11.32 3.97
C VAL A 328 11.13 -11.60 5.46
N GLU A 329 12.21 -12.31 5.78
CA GLU A 329 12.52 -12.71 7.15
C GLU A 329 12.80 -11.50 8.06
N LYS A 330 13.61 -10.54 7.60
CA LYS A 330 13.92 -9.35 8.40
C LYS A 330 12.66 -8.58 8.77
N TRP A 331 11.72 -8.39 7.83
CA TRP A 331 10.46 -7.71 8.13
C TRP A 331 9.65 -8.44 9.19
N LEU A 332 9.46 -9.77 9.04
CA LEU A 332 8.69 -10.59 9.97
C LEU A 332 9.35 -10.69 11.37
N ILE A 333 10.68 -10.60 11.45
CA ILE A 333 11.43 -10.61 12.71
C ILE A 333 11.30 -9.27 13.46
N TYR A 334 11.36 -8.15 12.73
CA TYR A 334 11.30 -6.82 13.34
C TYR A 334 9.88 -6.39 13.72
N MET A 335 8.86 -6.92 13.06
CA MET A 335 7.48 -6.62 13.40
C MET A 335 7.16 -6.96 14.87
N PRO A 336 6.40 -6.10 15.57
CA PRO A 336 5.88 -6.41 16.89
C PRO A 336 4.96 -7.63 16.85
N ARG A 337 4.92 -8.38 17.96
CA ARG A 337 4.03 -9.55 18.10
C ARG A 337 2.65 -9.12 18.56
N GLY A 338 1.63 -9.86 18.12
CA GLY A 338 0.27 -9.72 18.65
C GLY A 338 -0.64 -8.72 17.94
N GLY A 339 -1.43 -9.18 16.98
CA GLY A 339 -2.50 -8.40 16.35
C GLY A 339 -2.08 -7.47 15.21
N HIS A 340 -0.79 -7.43 14.87
CA HIS A 340 -0.27 -6.69 13.71
C HIS A 340 -0.29 -7.55 12.44
N ALA A 341 -0.33 -6.90 11.29
CA ALA A 341 -0.26 -7.55 10.00
C ALA A 341 0.99 -7.09 9.24
N ALA A 342 1.77 -8.03 8.69
CA ALA A 342 2.79 -7.70 7.72
C ALA A 342 2.16 -7.05 6.49
N ASN A 343 2.90 -6.20 5.80
CA ASN A 343 2.48 -5.69 4.50
C ASN A 343 3.63 -5.76 3.50
N TRP A 344 3.28 -5.83 2.23
CA TRP A 344 4.20 -6.05 1.14
C TRP A 344 3.85 -5.12 -0.01
N VAL A 345 4.82 -4.29 -0.41
CA VAL A 345 4.69 -3.29 -1.48
C VAL A 345 5.77 -3.56 -2.50
N MET A 346 5.37 -3.89 -3.74
CA MET A 346 6.32 -4.17 -4.81
C MET A 346 6.53 -2.97 -5.74
N GLY A 347 5.58 -2.04 -5.81
CA GLY A 347 5.63 -0.83 -6.60
C GLY A 347 4.64 0.21 -6.13
N ASN A 348 4.84 1.45 -6.55
CA ASN A 348 3.97 2.60 -6.32
C ASN A 348 4.17 3.63 -7.45
N HIS A 349 3.59 4.81 -7.32
CA HIS A 349 3.68 5.89 -8.29
C HIS A 349 4.99 6.72 -8.24
N ASP A 350 5.89 6.41 -7.31
CA ASP A 350 7.18 7.10 -7.12
C ASP A 350 8.38 6.26 -7.55
N ASN A 351 8.14 4.99 -7.92
CA ASN A 351 9.20 4.06 -8.26
C ASN A 351 8.88 3.28 -9.53
N PRO A 352 9.90 2.92 -10.33
CA PRO A 352 9.71 2.17 -11.56
C PRO A 352 8.88 0.91 -11.35
N ARG A 353 7.99 0.63 -12.31
CA ARG A 353 7.06 -0.51 -12.25
C ARG A 353 7.79 -1.86 -12.16
N VAL A 354 7.15 -2.82 -11.53
CA VAL A 354 7.64 -4.21 -11.36
C VAL A 354 8.13 -4.81 -12.68
N ALA A 355 7.34 -4.68 -13.75
CA ALA A 355 7.68 -5.20 -15.07
C ALA A 355 8.94 -4.53 -15.69
N SER A 356 9.25 -3.30 -15.30
CA SER A 356 10.44 -2.57 -15.74
C SER A 356 11.67 -2.92 -14.90
N ARG A 357 11.51 -3.11 -13.57
CA ARG A 357 12.62 -3.43 -12.65
C ARG A 357 13.09 -4.88 -12.75
N PHE A 358 12.16 -5.82 -12.89
CA PHE A 358 12.46 -7.26 -12.88
C PHE A 358 12.31 -7.92 -14.26
N GLY A 359 11.83 -7.18 -15.25
CA GLY A 359 11.47 -7.66 -16.58
C GLY A 359 10.02 -8.14 -16.70
N PRO A 360 9.43 -8.10 -17.90
CA PRO A 360 8.01 -8.42 -18.12
C PRO A 360 7.66 -9.88 -17.80
N THR A 361 8.60 -10.81 -17.93
CA THR A 361 8.39 -12.22 -17.60
C THR A 361 8.32 -12.49 -16.09
N ALA A 362 8.80 -11.55 -15.25
CA ALA A 362 8.78 -11.67 -13.80
C ALA A 362 7.43 -11.32 -13.16
N VAL A 363 6.52 -10.69 -13.89
CA VAL A 363 5.25 -10.14 -13.36
C VAL A 363 4.46 -11.18 -12.57
N ASP A 364 4.28 -12.37 -13.11
CA ASP A 364 3.51 -13.42 -12.43
C ASP A 364 4.20 -13.92 -11.17
N ALA A 365 5.53 -14.12 -11.22
CA ALA A 365 6.30 -14.58 -10.07
C ALA A 365 6.29 -13.54 -8.94
N MET A 366 6.38 -12.25 -9.25
CA MET A 366 6.29 -11.16 -8.26
C MET A 366 4.88 -11.04 -7.69
N ASN A 367 3.84 -11.19 -8.51
CA ASN A 367 2.46 -11.26 -8.01
C ASN A 367 2.22 -12.51 -7.14
N MET A 368 2.80 -13.67 -7.49
CA MET A 368 2.74 -14.87 -6.64
C MET A 368 3.42 -14.63 -5.29
N LEU A 369 4.59 -14.00 -5.27
CA LEU A 369 5.28 -13.61 -4.04
C LEU A 369 4.36 -12.71 -3.20
N LEU A 370 3.95 -11.58 -3.74
CA LEU A 370 3.16 -10.58 -3.03
C LEU A 370 1.86 -11.16 -2.46
N MET A 371 1.14 -11.95 -3.26
CA MET A 371 -0.20 -12.43 -2.93
C MET A 371 -0.21 -13.66 -2.02
N THR A 372 0.89 -14.41 -1.91
CA THR A 372 0.92 -15.63 -1.09
C THR A 372 1.73 -15.50 0.21
N LEU A 373 2.46 -14.40 0.41
CA LEU A 373 3.04 -14.02 1.69
C LEU A 373 1.95 -13.77 2.77
N PRO A 374 2.28 -13.91 4.06
CA PRO A 374 1.34 -13.61 5.15
C PRO A 374 1.06 -12.12 5.26
N GLY A 375 -0.19 -11.74 5.57
CA GLY A 375 -0.60 -10.36 5.81
C GLY A 375 -1.20 -9.68 4.57
N VAL A 376 -0.88 -8.42 4.39
CA VAL A 376 -1.49 -7.48 3.43
C VAL A 376 -0.62 -7.34 2.19
N ALA A 377 -1.22 -7.32 1.03
CA ALA A 377 -0.56 -6.94 -0.22
C ALA A 377 -1.03 -5.56 -0.68
N VAL A 378 -0.13 -4.78 -1.25
CA VAL A 378 -0.45 -3.51 -1.91
C VAL A 378 -0.10 -3.64 -3.39
N THR A 379 -1.05 -3.37 -4.26
CA THR A 379 -0.91 -3.44 -5.72
C THR A 379 -1.08 -2.04 -6.30
N TYR A 380 -0.12 -1.56 -7.06
CA TYR A 380 -0.26 -0.33 -7.82
C TYR A 380 -1.01 -0.59 -9.13
N ASN A 381 -1.90 0.31 -9.53
CA ASN A 381 -2.72 0.15 -10.73
C ASN A 381 -1.87 -0.19 -11.97
N GLY A 382 -2.22 -1.28 -12.65
CA GLY A 382 -1.51 -1.80 -13.81
C GLY A 382 -0.51 -2.94 -13.51
N GLU A 383 -0.17 -3.21 -12.25
CA GLU A 383 0.68 -4.38 -11.89
C GLU A 383 0.01 -5.70 -12.26
N GLU A 384 -1.32 -5.78 -12.13
CA GLU A 384 -2.11 -6.95 -12.51
C GLU A 384 -2.09 -7.26 -14.00
N LEU A 385 -1.70 -6.27 -14.82
CA LEU A 385 -1.53 -6.41 -16.27
C LEU A 385 -0.07 -6.57 -16.69
N GLY A 386 0.88 -6.24 -15.82
CA GLY A 386 2.29 -6.12 -16.16
C GLY A 386 2.59 -4.85 -16.95
N MET A 387 1.92 -3.72 -16.66
CA MET A 387 2.25 -2.43 -17.26
C MET A 387 3.71 -2.07 -16.98
N GLN A 388 4.35 -1.46 -17.98
CA GLN A 388 5.74 -1.04 -17.97
C GLN A 388 5.87 0.48 -17.88
N ASP A 389 7.04 0.95 -17.44
CA ASP A 389 7.41 2.36 -17.53
C ASP A 389 7.52 2.80 -18.98
N TYR A 390 7.06 3.99 -19.28
CA TYR A 390 7.28 4.61 -20.59
C TYR A 390 8.45 5.59 -20.54
N ARG A 391 9.68 5.08 -20.73
CA ARG A 391 10.91 5.86 -20.60
C ARG A 391 11.23 6.76 -21.79
N ASP A 392 10.45 6.68 -22.87
CA ASP A 392 10.62 7.51 -24.06
C ASP A 392 9.75 8.79 -24.03
N ILE A 393 9.27 9.21 -22.85
CA ILE A 393 8.61 10.51 -22.66
C ILE A 393 9.62 11.59 -23.00
N SER A 394 9.20 12.57 -23.85
CA SER A 394 10.04 13.69 -24.25
C SER A 394 10.20 14.71 -23.12
N TRP A 395 11.20 15.59 -23.23
CA TRP A 395 11.33 16.72 -22.30
C TRP A 395 10.08 17.62 -22.28
N GLU A 396 9.49 17.85 -23.46
CA GLU A 396 8.29 18.68 -23.60
C GLU A 396 7.06 18.08 -22.91
N ASP A 397 6.96 16.74 -22.91
CA ASP A 397 5.85 16.01 -22.26
C ASP A 397 6.14 15.65 -20.81
N THR A 398 7.36 15.86 -20.33
CA THR A 398 7.73 15.63 -18.91
C THR A 398 7.09 16.71 -18.05
N VAL A 399 6.47 16.32 -16.95
CA VAL A 399 5.77 17.23 -16.02
C VAL A 399 6.22 17.09 -14.56
N ASP A 400 6.93 16.02 -14.22
CA ASP A 400 7.37 15.73 -12.86
C ASP A 400 8.31 16.80 -12.29
N PRO A 401 8.04 17.38 -11.09
CA PRO A 401 8.84 18.45 -10.50
C PRO A 401 10.34 18.13 -10.37
N PRO A 402 10.76 17.00 -9.78
CA PRO A 402 12.18 16.64 -9.71
C PRO A 402 12.88 16.69 -11.07
N ALA A 403 12.22 16.18 -12.11
CA ALA A 403 12.75 16.20 -13.47
C ALA A 403 12.92 17.61 -14.02
N ARG A 404 11.95 18.49 -13.74
CA ARG A 404 12.01 19.91 -14.15
C ARG A 404 13.11 20.68 -13.41
N TYR A 405 13.34 20.38 -12.13
CA TYR A 405 14.41 21.03 -11.34
C TYR A 405 15.81 20.67 -11.82
N VAL A 406 16.09 19.40 -12.13
CA VAL A 406 17.42 18.98 -12.61
C VAL A 406 17.65 19.35 -14.08
N GLY A 407 16.58 19.65 -14.84
CA GLY A 407 16.62 20.14 -16.23
C GLY A 407 16.79 19.04 -17.27
N GLU A 408 16.68 19.45 -18.56
CA GLU A 408 16.58 18.57 -19.74
C GLU A 408 17.69 17.50 -19.85
N LYS A 409 18.90 17.77 -19.33
CA LYS A 409 20.01 16.83 -19.44
C LYS A 409 19.89 15.63 -18.51
N LEU A 410 19.25 15.79 -17.37
CA LEU A 410 19.20 14.80 -16.29
C LEU A 410 17.79 14.31 -15.97
N PHE A 411 16.75 14.86 -16.61
CA PHE A 411 15.35 14.56 -16.26
C PHE A 411 15.01 13.06 -16.30
N LYS A 412 15.59 12.30 -17.23
CA LYS A 412 15.33 10.87 -17.39
C LYS A 412 15.81 10.02 -16.21
N ASP A 413 16.78 10.53 -15.45
CA ASP A 413 17.36 9.81 -14.32
C ASP A 413 16.51 9.91 -13.05
N VAL A 414 15.67 10.96 -12.97
CA VAL A 414 14.89 11.29 -11.76
C VAL A 414 13.39 11.37 -11.97
N SER A 415 12.90 11.38 -13.23
CA SER A 415 11.48 11.52 -13.54
C SER A 415 10.67 10.31 -13.11
N ARG A 416 9.56 10.56 -12.42
CA ARG A 416 8.52 9.59 -12.03
C ARG A 416 7.39 9.48 -13.07
N ASP A 417 7.39 10.30 -14.12
CA ASP A 417 6.39 10.25 -15.19
C ASP A 417 6.27 8.88 -15.88
N PRO A 418 7.40 8.14 -16.12
CA PRO A 418 7.34 6.85 -16.78
C PRO A 418 6.41 5.81 -16.14
N GLU A 419 6.37 5.73 -14.80
CA GLU A 419 5.49 4.82 -14.06
C GLU A 419 4.08 5.36 -13.83
N ARG A 420 3.85 6.66 -14.08
CA ARG A 420 2.57 7.35 -13.87
C ARG A 420 1.69 7.42 -15.12
N THR A 421 2.13 6.82 -16.25
CA THR A 421 1.38 6.82 -17.52
C THR A 421 -0.01 6.20 -17.37
N PRO A 422 -0.99 6.61 -18.23
CA PRO A 422 -2.38 6.19 -18.14
C PRO A 422 -2.58 4.68 -18.25
N PHE A 423 -3.59 4.17 -17.52
CA PHE A 423 -3.97 2.75 -17.48
C PHE A 423 -4.46 2.24 -18.84
N GLN A 424 -4.07 1.04 -19.20
CA GLN A 424 -4.30 0.42 -20.50
C GLN A 424 -5.54 -0.47 -20.49
N TRP A 425 -6.75 0.11 -20.67
CA TRP A 425 -8.03 -0.61 -20.64
C TRP A 425 -8.26 -1.49 -21.86
N ASN A 426 -7.91 -0.99 -23.06
CA ASN A 426 -8.12 -1.68 -24.32
C ASN A 426 -7.17 -1.13 -25.41
N ASN A 427 -7.36 -1.56 -26.68
CA ASN A 427 -6.53 -1.17 -27.82
C ASN A 427 -7.06 0.03 -28.61
N THR A 428 -8.09 0.74 -28.13
CA THR A 428 -8.58 1.99 -28.77
C THR A 428 -7.66 3.17 -28.48
N SER A 429 -7.97 4.36 -29.00
CA SER A 429 -7.18 5.56 -28.73
C SER A 429 -6.90 5.72 -27.24
N ASN A 430 -5.68 6.19 -26.93
CA ASN A 430 -5.22 6.41 -25.56
C ASN A 430 -5.43 5.18 -24.63
N GLY A 431 -5.38 3.96 -25.19
CA GLY A 431 -5.58 2.74 -24.41
C GLY A 431 -6.98 2.58 -23.82
N GLY A 432 -7.99 3.32 -24.30
CA GLY A 432 -9.32 3.40 -23.71
C GLY A 432 -9.38 4.19 -22.39
N PHE A 433 -8.28 4.84 -22.02
CA PHE A 433 -8.22 5.71 -20.84
C PHE A 433 -9.04 7.00 -21.06
N SER A 434 -8.86 7.68 -22.20
CA SER A 434 -9.45 8.96 -22.54
C SER A 434 -9.86 9.03 -24.01
N GLU A 435 -10.87 9.85 -24.31
CA GLU A 435 -11.26 10.23 -25.67
C GLU A 435 -10.60 11.55 -26.14
N ALA A 436 -9.82 12.20 -25.27
CA ALA A 436 -9.09 13.42 -25.58
C ALA A 436 -8.10 13.24 -26.73
N ALA A 437 -7.79 14.32 -27.42
CA ALA A 437 -6.73 14.35 -28.43
C ALA A 437 -5.33 14.15 -27.83
N LYS A 438 -5.11 14.65 -26.61
CA LYS A 438 -3.88 14.51 -25.83
C LYS A 438 -4.24 14.18 -24.38
N THR A 439 -3.49 13.26 -23.78
CA THR A 439 -3.59 12.91 -22.34
C THR A 439 -2.53 13.67 -21.55
N TRP A 440 -2.72 13.82 -20.24
CA TRP A 440 -1.81 14.57 -19.37
C TRP A 440 -0.36 14.03 -19.40
N LEU A 441 -0.20 12.72 -19.50
CA LEU A 441 1.02 12.01 -19.91
C LEU A 441 0.70 11.11 -21.10
N PRO A 442 1.64 10.85 -22.01
CA PRO A 442 1.41 9.95 -23.13
C PRO A 442 1.18 8.51 -22.65
N VAL A 443 0.23 7.82 -23.29
CA VAL A 443 -0.02 6.39 -23.00
C VAL A 443 1.11 5.55 -23.59
N HIS A 444 1.63 4.58 -22.82
CA HIS A 444 2.68 3.68 -23.29
C HIS A 444 2.22 2.96 -24.58
N PRO A 445 2.96 3.04 -25.70
CA PRO A 445 2.50 2.57 -27.00
C PRO A 445 2.22 1.05 -27.08
N ASN A 446 2.74 0.26 -26.13
CA ASN A 446 2.45 -1.17 -26.06
C ASN A 446 0.98 -1.50 -25.73
N TYR A 447 0.13 -0.49 -25.35
CA TYR A 447 -1.29 -0.68 -25.06
C TYR A 447 -2.05 -1.36 -26.22
N LYS A 448 -1.53 -1.27 -27.43
CA LYS A 448 -2.08 -1.98 -28.61
C LYS A 448 -2.14 -3.50 -28.41
N LYS A 449 -1.23 -4.05 -27.58
CA LYS A 449 -1.13 -5.50 -27.27
C LYS A 449 -1.33 -5.79 -25.80
N LEU A 450 -0.69 -5.02 -24.92
CA LEU A 450 -0.79 -5.15 -23.47
C LEU A 450 -1.89 -4.25 -22.94
N ASN A 451 -3.06 -4.80 -22.74
CA ASN A 451 -4.22 -4.09 -22.17
C ASN A 451 -5.20 -5.07 -21.52
N LEU A 452 -6.05 -4.56 -20.64
CA LEU A 452 -6.99 -5.39 -19.88
C LEU A 452 -7.95 -6.20 -20.78
N ALA A 453 -8.53 -5.58 -21.81
CA ALA A 453 -9.50 -6.24 -22.68
C ALA A 453 -8.88 -7.45 -23.39
N ALA A 454 -7.66 -7.30 -23.92
CA ALA A 454 -6.92 -8.39 -24.54
C ALA A 454 -6.59 -9.51 -23.54
N GLN A 455 -6.17 -9.14 -22.33
CA GLN A 455 -5.82 -10.12 -21.29
C GLN A 455 -7.02 -10.88 -20.73
N LYS A 456 -8.21 -10.26 -20.64
CA LYS A 456 -9.45 -10.96 -20.30
C LYS A 456 -9.83 -12.04 -21.31
N LEU A 457 -9.55 -11.81 -22.60
CA LEU A 457 -9.85 -12.73 -23.71
C LEU A 457 -8.80 -13.82 -23.91
N ALA A 458 -7.54 -13.55 -23.59
CA ALA A 458 -6.44 -14.50 -23.79
C ALA A 458 -6.66 -15.81 -23.00
N ALA A 459 -6.16 -16.93 -23.51
CA ALA A 459 -6.19 -18.21 -22.81
C ALA A 459 -5.42 -18.13 -21.47
N LYS A 460 -4.20 -17.59 -21.52
CA LYS A 460 -3.34 -17.26 -20.37
C LYS A 460 -2.99 -15.79 -20.41
N SER A 461 -2.93 -15.12 -19.24
CA SER A 461 -2.48 -13.72 -19.12
C SER A 461 -2.13 -13.40 -17.67
N HIS A 462 -1.35 -12.32 -17.46
CA HIS A 462 -1.02 -11.82 -16.13
C HIS A 462 -2.28 -11.51 -15.31
N TYR A 463 -3.29 -10.89 -15.92
CA TYR A 463 -4.58 -10.62 -15.27
C TYR A 463 -5.27 -11.89 -14.78
N LYS A 464 -5.25 -12.98 -15.55
CA LYS A 464 -5.85 -14.27 -15.14
C LYS A 464 -5.05 -14.95 -14.02
N VAL A 465 -3.72 -14.83 -14.03
CA VAL A 465 -2.88 -15.27 -12.92
C VAL A 465 -3.22 -14.46 -11.67
N TYR A 466 -3.27 -13.14 -11.79
CA TYR A 466 -3.60 -12.24 -10.68
C TYR A 466 -4.99 -12.56 -10.08
N THR A 467 -6.03 -12.69 -10.89
CA THR A 467 -7.37 -13.03 -10.38
C THR A 467 -7.43 -14.42 -9.72
N SER A 468 -6.64 -15.38 -10.21
CA SER A 468 -6.50 -16.70 -9.57
C SER A 468 -5.82 -16.59 -8.19
N LEU A 469 -4.83 -15.72 -8.04
CA LEU A 469 -4.17 -15.42 -6.77
C LEU A 469 -5.16 -14.74 -5.79
N MET A 470 -5.97 -13.81 -6.28
CA MET A 470 -7.01 -13.14 -5.49
C MET A 470 -8.04 -14.15 -4.96
N GLU A 471 -8.43 -15.14 -5.76
CA GLU A 471 -9.33 -16.21 -5.31
C GLU A 471 -8.67 -17.10 -4.26
N LEU A 472 -7.38 -17.47 -4.45
CA LEU A 472 -6.62 -18.24 -3.48
C LEU A 472 -6.53 -17.53 -2.11
N ARG A 473 -6.35 -16.19 -2.09
CA ARG A 473 -6.28 -15.41 -0.85
C ARG A 473 -7.53 -15.51 0.02
N LYS A 474 -8.68 -15.86 -0.51
CA LYS A 474 -9.92 -16.07 0.26
C LYS A 474 -9.85 -17.29 1.16
N ALA A 475 -8.94 -18.24 0.91
CA ALA A 475 -8.81 -19.47 1.67
C ALA A 475 -8.27 -19.19 3.10
N ALA A 476 -8.77 -19.94 4.09
CA ALA A 476 -8.38 -19.81 5.49
C ALA A 476 -6.86 -20.01 5.71
N ILE A 477 -6.23 -20.88 4.93
CA ILE A 477 -4.80 -21.10 4.98
C ILE A 477 -3.97 -19.85 4.64
N MET A 478 -4.46 -19.00 3.74
CA MET A 478 -3.81 -17.76 3.38
C MET A 478 -3.93 -16.69 4.47
N ARG A 479 -4.99 -16.74 5.26
CA ARG A 479 -5.23 -15.80 6.36
C ARG A 479 -4.51 -16.22 7.66
N ARG A 480 -4.47 -17.53 7.97
CA ARG A 480 -4.07 -18.08 9.29
C ARG A 480 -2.94 -19.10 9.21
N GLY A 481 -2.48 -19.48 8.01
CA GLY A 481 -1.47 -20.52 7.83
C GLY A 481 -0.11 -20.10 8.40
N ARG A 482 0.56 -21.05 9.08
CA ARG A 482 1.97 -20.92 9.45
C ARG A 482 2.80 -20.70 8.19
N PHE A 483 3.92 -20.02 8.35
CA PHE A 483 4.78 -19.60 7.25
C PHE A 483 6.22 -20.10 7.49
N ILE A 484 6.83 -20.66 6.45
CA ILE A 484 8.27 -20.92 6.36
C ILE A 484 8.74 -20.50 4.97
N ILE A 485 9.97 -20.02 4.85
CA ILE A 485 10.61 -19.61 3.59
C ILE A 485 12.07 -20.06 3.60
N GLU A 486 12.58 -20.55 2.47
CA GLU A 486 13.97 -21.00 2.32
C GLU A 486 14.48 -20.77 0.91
N PRO A 487 15.77 -20.41 0.73
CA PRO A 487 16.43 -20.48 -0.57
C PRO A 487 16.67 -21.95 -0.94
N ILE A 488 16.15 -22.39 -2.07
CA ILE A 488 16.34 -23.76 -2.59
C ILE A 488 17.65 -23.86 -3.39
N SER A 489 17.99 -22.79 -4.08
CA SER A 489 19.27 -22.63 -4.79
C SER A 489 19.66 -21.16 -4.78
N ARG A 490 20.76 -20.80 -5.45
CA ARG A 490 21.14 -19.39 -5.62
C ARG A 490 20.00 -18.55 -6.23
N TRP A 491 19.23 -19.13 -7.16
CA TRP A 491 18.27 -18.39 -7.97
C TRP A 491 16.82 -18.76 -7.70
N VAL A 492 16.58 -19.76 -6.86
CA VAL A 492 15.22 -20.22 -6.56
C VAL A 492 15.02 -20.24 -5.07
N PHE A 493 13.90 -19.69 -4.64
CA PHE A 493 13.41 -19.83 -3.27
C PHE A 493 11.98 -20.38 -3.27
N ALA A 494 11.63 -21.00 -2.17
CA ALA A 494 10.28 -21.49 -1.93
C ALA A 494 9.79 -21.10 -0.53
N PHE A 495 8.48 -20.96 -0.40
CA PHE A 495 7.85 -20.78 0.89
C PHE A 495 6.54 -21.55 0.96
N LYS A 496 6.16 -21.89 2.18
CA LYS A 496 5.03 -22.75 2.46
C LYS A 496 4.11 -22.12 3.48
N ARG A 497 2.80 -22.17 3.17
CA ARG A 497 1.72 -21.88 4.10
C ARG A 497 1.10 -23.20 4.55
N SER A 498 0.97 -23.40 5.86
CA SER A 498 0.41 -24.63 6.46
C SER A 498 -0.64 -24.27 7.49
N TYR A 499 -1.80 -24.93 7.41
CA TYR A 499 -2.88 -24.74 8.38
C TYR A 499 -3.52 -26.09 8.68
N THR A 500 -3.88 -26.32 9.94
CA THR A 500 -4.40 -27.60 10.39
C THR A 500 -5.65 -28.00 9.60
N ASN A 501 -5.67 -29.22 9.08
CA ASN A 501 -6.75 -29.80 8.24
C ASN A 501 -6.91 -29.22 6.83
N PHE A 502 -5.95 -28.44 6.36
CA PHE A 502 -5.89 -27.96 4.98
C PHE A 502 -4.67 -28.53 4.24
N ASP A 503 -4.79 -28.68 2.92
CA ASP A 503 -3.64 -28.94 2.08
C ASP A 503 -2.71 -27.74 2.16
N SER A 504 -1.39 -27.94 2.34
CA SER A 504 -0.44 -26.83 2.40
C SER A 504 -0.30 -26.18 1.02
N ILE A 505 -0.06 -24.87 1.00
CA ILE A 505 0.27 -24.13 -0.22
C ILE A 505 1.77 -23.87 -0.25
N VAL A 506 2.40 -24.20 -1.36
CA VAL A 506 3.82 -23.99 -1.63
C VAL A 506 3.96 -23.06 -2.83
N THR A 507 4.61 -21.93 -2.64
CA THR A 507 4.98 -21.01 -3.73
C THR A 507 6.47 -21.15 -3.99
N ILE A 508 6.83 -21.27 -5.26
CA ILE A 508 8.22 -21.42 -5.71
C ILE A 508 8.51 -20.42 -6.81
N ILE A 509 9.63 -19.72 -6.71
CA ILE A 509 9.98 -18.60 -7.58
C ILE A 509 11.44 -18.74 -8.06
N ASN A 510 11.62 -18.63 -9.37
CA ASN A 510 12.91 -18.46 -10.02
C ASN A 510 13.13 -16.98 -10.30
N VAL A 511 14.13 -16.39 -9.66
CA VAL A 511 14.49 -14.95 -9.85
C VAL A 511 15.59 -14.75 -10.89
N SER A 512 16.08 -15.81 -11.56
CA SER A 512 17.09 -15.68 -12.62
C SER A 512 16.46 -15.49 -14.00
N ASP A 513 17.25 -14.99 -14.91
CA ASP A 513 16.95 -14.89 -16.35
C ASP A 513 17.12 -16.22 -17.13
N LYS A 514 17.33 -17.32 -16.40
CA LYS A 514 17.54 -18.66 -16.96
C LYS A 514 16.53 -19.65 -16.40
N GLN A 515 16.22 -20.66 -17.21
CA GLN A 515 15.47 -21.82 -16.74
C GLN A 515 16.19 -22.50 -15.58
N GLN A 516 15.46 -22.90 -14.55
CA GLN A 516 15.99 -23.61 -13.39
C GLN A 516 15.28 -24.96 -13.22
N LEU A 517 16.06 -25.99 -12.93
CA LEU A 517 15.57 -27.29 -12.51
C LEU A 517 15.66 -27.38 -10.98
N VAL A 518 14.56 -27.71 -10.32
CA VAL A 518 14.43 -27.58 -8.88
C VAL A 518 13.92 -28.86 -8.25
N ASN A 519 14.58 -29.32 -7.18
CA ASN A 519 14.14 -30.42 -6.36
C ASN A 519 13.66 -29.90 -5.00
N LEU A 520 12.40 -30.18 -4.64
CA LEU A 520 11.78 -29.74 -3.38
C LEU A 520 11.80 -30.81 -2.29
N SER A 521 12.43 -31.98 -2.46
CA SER A 521 12.36 -33.10 -1.53
C SER A 521 12.85 -32.74 -0.14
N GLU A 522 13.93 -31.96 -0.05
CA GLU A 522 14.50 -31.50 1.23
C GLU A 522 13.57 -30.49 1.90
N PHE A 523 13.12 -29.47 1.17
CA PHE A 523 12.22 -28.44 1.68
C PHE A 523 10.89 -29.04 2.20
N LEU A 524 10.37 -30.08 1.56
CA LEU A 524 9.10 -30.73 1.94
C LEU A 524 9.26 -31.82 3.01
N ASN A 525 10.49 -32.20 3.36
CA ASN A 525 10.82 -33.24 4.35
C ASN A 525 10.32 -34.65 4.05
N GLN A 526 9.64 -34.89 2.97
CA GLN A 526 9.16 -36.20 2.47
C GLN A 526 8.64 -36.09 1.04
N PRO A 527 8.69 -37.18 0.25
CA PRO A 527 8.04 -37.21 -1.05
C PRO A 527 6.52 -37.07 -0.91
N LYS A 528 5.94 -36.07 -1.53
CA LYS A 528 4.50 -35.78 -1.49
C LYS A 528 3.96 -35.51 -2.90
N LYS A 529 2.68 -35.74 -3.07
CA LYS A 529 1.98 -35.39 -4.29
C LYS A 529 1.69 -33.89 -4.28
N LEU A 530 2.25 -33.15 -5.23
CA LEU A 530 1.98 -31.76 -5.47
C LEU A 530 0.98 -31.61 -6.62
N VAL A 531 0.11 -30.62 -6.55
CA VAL A 531 -0.79 -30.24 -7.64
C VAL A 531 -0.61 -28.76 -7.95
N VAL A 532 -0.48 -28.43 -9.22
CA VAL A 532 -0.39 -27.05 -9.67
C VAL A 532 -1.73 -26.35 -9.47
N GLU A 533 -1.75 -25.33 -8.63
CA GLU A 533 -2.93 -24.48 -8.40
C GLU A 533 -2.88 -23.24 -9.31
N ILE A 534 -1.70 -22.62 -9.46
CA ILE A 534 -1.49 -21.45 -10.31
C ILE A 534 -0.11 -21.58 -10.97
N ALA A 535 -0.06 -21.37 -12.28
CA ALA A 535 1.16 -21.30 -13.06
C ALA A 535 1.26 -19.95 -13.77
N GLY A 536 2.47 -19.40 -13.86
CA GLY A 536 2.74 -18.19 -14.64
C GLY A 536 2.49 -18.40 -16.14
N VAL A 537 2.35 -17.32 -16.89
CA VAL A 537 2.05 -17.36 -18.34
C VAL A 537 3.08 -18.15 -19.12
N GLU A 538 4.37 -17.99 -18.78
CA GLU A 538 5.48 -18.68 -19.44
C GLU A 538 5.70 -20.12 -18.95
N SER A 539 4.89 -20.60 -18.02
CA SER A 539 5.02 -21.95 -17.46
C SER A 539 4.57 -23.02 -18.44
N ALA A 540 5.32 -24.12 -18.49
CA ALA A 540 4.93 -25.32 -19.20
C ALA A 540 3.84 -26.14 -18.46
N TYR A 541 3.58 -25.81 -17.20
CA TYR A 541 2.56 -26.49 -16.39
C TYR A 541 1.21 -25.80 -16.48
N GLU A 542 0.16 -26.62 -16.29
CA GLU A 542 -1.23 -26.17 -16.25
C GLU A 542 -1.84 -26.42 -14.86
N LYS A 543 -2.87 -25.64 -14.52
CA LYS A 543 -3.65 -25.89 -13.30
C LYS A 543 -4.21 -27.30 -13.27
N GLY A 544 -3.94 -28.01 -12.18
CA GLY A 544 -4.38 -29.41 -12.00
C GLY A 544 -3.31 -30.43 -12.31
N ASP A 545 -2.21 -30.06 -12.94
CA ASP A 545 -1.09 -30.95 -13.17
C ASP A 545 -0.61 -31.56 -11.86
N SER A 546 -0.36 -32.86 -11.89
CA SER A 546 0.02 -33.64 -10.71
C SER A 546 1.48 -34.00 -10.78
N LEU A 547 2.24 -33.51 -9.81
CA LEU A 547 3.68 -33.67 -9.71
C LEU A 547 4.00 -34.59 -8.53
N LEU A 548 4.89 -35.59 -8.74
CA LEU A 548 5.37 -36.45 -7.66
C LEU A 548 6.72 -35.93 -7.15
N ALA A 549 6.82 -35.55 -5.88
CA ALA A 549 8.00 -34.92 -5.31
C ALA A 549 9.20 -35.88 -5.04
N VAL A 550 9.25 -37.06 -5.69
CA VAL A 550 10.26 -38.13 -5.43
C VAL A 550 11.36 -38.14 -6.47
N ALA A 551 11.94 -37.26 -6.92
CA ALA A 551 13.04 -37.24 -7.92
C ALA A 551 12.78 -36.30 -9.10
N PHE A 552 11.81 -35.36 -8.96
CA PHE A 552 11.50 -34.47 -10.05
C PHE A 552 12.21 -33.12 -9.90
N GLU A 553 12.94 -32.81 -10.89
CA GLU A 553 13.37 -31.47 -11.20
C GLU A 553 12.18 -30.72 -11.78
N LEU A 554 11.53 -29.89 -10.97
CA LEU A 554 10.54 -28.95 -11.46
C LEU A 554 11.24 -27.97 -12.40
N ASN A 555 10.71 -27.84 -13.60
CA ASN A 555 11.23 -26.93 -14.58
C ASN A 555 10.57 -25.55 -14.43
N LEU A 556 11.30 -24.56 -13.93
CA LEU A 556 10.83 -23.19 -13.81
C LEU A 556 11.40 -22.34 -14.94
N PRO A 557 10.54 -21.65 -15.71
CA PRO A 557 11.03 -20.75 -16.76
C PRO A 557 11.81 -19.56 -16.15
N PRO A 558 12.56 -18.80 -16.97
CA PRO A 558 13.21 -17.57 -16.55
C PRO A 558 12.21 -16.64 -15.87
N ARG A 559 12.56 -16.09 -14.70
CA ARG A 559 11.72 -15.18 -13.91
C ARG A 559 10.33 -15.74 -13.57
N GLY A 560 10.13 -17.05 -13.62
CA GLY A 560 8.84 -17.70 -13.47
C GLY A 560 8.55 -18.20 -12.05
N GLY A 561 7.28 -18.50 -11.79
CA GLY A 561 6.84 -19.04 -10.52
C GLY A 561 5.70 -20.06 -10.67
N LEU A 562 5.49 -20.83 -9.60
CA LEU A 562 4.38 -21.76 -9.44
C LEU A 562 3.79 -21.66 -8.03
N VAL A 563 2.48 -21.81 -7.94
CA VAL A 563 1.79 -22.06 -6.67
C VAL A 563 1.24 -23.48 -6.70
N LEU A 564 1.64 -24.27 -5.73
CA LEU A 564 1.35 -25.70 -5.64
C LEU A 564 0.55 -25.99 -4.36
N SER A 565 -0.36 -26.96 -4.41
CA SER A 565 -0.94 -27.55 -3.20
C SER A 565 -0.26 -28.87 -2.89
N GLU A 566 0.12 -29.06 -1.63
CA GLU A 566 0.65 -30.31 -1.11
C GLU A 566 -0.50 -31.15 -0.57
N ARG A 567 -0.96 -32.13 -1.35
CA ARG A 567 -2.06 -32.98 -0.94
C ARG A 567 -1.60 -34.06 0.03
N CYS A 568 -2.30 -34.14 1.16
CA CYS A 568 -2.07 -35.18 2.13
C CYS A 568 -2.44 -36.56 1.52
N SER A 569 -1.51 -37.49 1.45
CA SER A 569 -1.63 -38.79 0.77
C SER A 569 -2.59 -39.78 1.41
N THR A 570 -3.39 -39.39 2.40
CA THR A 570 -4.28 -40.30 3.10
C THR A 570 -5.74 -40.07 2.72
N ALA A 571 -6.39 -41.16 2.27
CA ALA A 571 -7.85 -41.26 2.09
C ALA A 571 -8.66 -40.83 3.34
N MET A 572 -8.01 -40.58 4.46
CA MET A 572 -8.58 -40.04 5.70
C MET A 572 -9.05 -38.57 5.58
N SER A 573 -8.55 -37.78 4.63
CA SER A 573 -8.89 -36.36 4.57
C SER A 573 -10.33 -36.10 4.10
N ALA A 574 -10.85 -36.90 3.15
CA ALA A 574 -12.21 -36.76 2.69
C ALA A 574 -13.21 -37.28 3.75
N GLN A 575 -12.91 -38.38 4.41
CA GLN A 575 -13.72 -38.93 5.51
C GLN A 575 -13.73 -38.00 6.72
N ARG A 576 -12.58 -37.41 7.11
CA ARG A 576 -12.52 -36.41 8.18
C ARG A 576 -13.24 -35.09 7.81
N ARG A 577 -13.13 -34.61 6.59
CA ARG A 577 -13.94 -33.45 6.13
C ARG A 577 -15.44 -33.71 6.20
N ASN A 578 -15.88 -34.91 5.81
CA ASN A 578 -17.28 -35.30 5.93
C ASN A 578 -17.69 -35.48 7.39
N LEU A 579 -16.84 -36.05 8.23
CA LEU A 579 -17.09 -36.20 9.68
C LEU A 579 -17.18 -34.84 10.38
N VAL A 580 -16.26 -33.91 10.08
CA VAL A 580 -16.30 -32.54 10.61
C VAL A 580 -17.55 -31.79 10.12
N LYS A 581 -17.93 -31.91 8.85
CA LYS A 581 -19.16 -31.32 8.35
C LYS A 581 -20.42 -31.94 9.02
N GLN A 582 -20.40 -33.25 9.30
CA GLN A 582 -21.48 -33.90 10.04
C GLN A 582 -21.51 -33.44 11.51
N LEU A 583 -20.37 -33.33 12.16
CA LEU A 583 -20.26 -32.84 13.54
C LEU A 583 -20.71 -31.37 13.67
N ILE A 584 -20.35 -30.51 12.72
CA ILE A 584 -20.84 -29.13 12.68
C ILE A 584 -22.36 -29.07 12.48
N LYS A 585 -22.90 -29.86 11.55
CA LYS A 585 -24.37 -29.97 11.38
C LYS A 585 -25.06 -30.48 12.64
N SER A 586 -24.51 -31.51 13.29
CA SER A 586 -25.06 -32.04 14.55
C SER A 586 -24.99 -31.02 15.69
N ALA A 587 -23.89 -30.27 15.80
CA ALA A 587 -23.74 -29.18 16.80
C ALA A 587 -24.73 -28.04 16.54
N GLN A 588 -24.98 -27.68 15.29
CA GLN A 588 -26.01 -26.69 14.92
C GLN A 588 -27.43 -27.15 15.29
N VAL A 589 -27.75 -28.42 15.06
CA VAL A 589 -29.04 -28.99 15.45
C VAL A 589 -29.20 -28.99 16.98
N VAL A 590 -28.15 -29.35 17.74
CA VAL A 590 -28.18 -29.33 19.20
C VAL A 590 -28.32 -27.89 19.73
N LEU A 591 -27.64 -26.91 19.12
CA LEU A 591 -27.75 -25.50 19.50
C LEU A 591 -29.17 -24.94 19.25
N VAL A 592 -29.77 -25.29 18.11
CA VAL A 592 -31.17 -24.94 17.79
C VAL A 592 -32.15 -25.58 18.75
N ALA A 593 -31.96 -26.86 19.07
CA ALA A 593 -32.79 -27.58 20.03
C ALA A 593 -32.67 -26.97 21.44
N PHE A 594 -31.45 -26.58 21.85
CA PHE A 594 -31.19 -25.93 23.14
C PHE A 594 -31.82 -24.53 23.20
N LEU A 595 -31.80 -23.75 22.12
CA LEU A 595 -32.49 -22.47 22.01
C LEU A 595 -34.02 -22.64 22.08
N PHE A 596 -34.57 -23.61 21.38
CA PHE A 596 -36.01 -23.95 21.47
C PHE A 596 -36.41 -24.41 22.86
N TYR A 597 -35.59 -25.26 23.52
CA TYR A 597 -35.84 -25.69 24.90
C TYR A 597 -35.84 -24.53 25.88
N ASN A 598 -34.88 -23.56 25.77
CA ASN A 598 -34.85 -22.40 26.61
C ASN A 598 -36.02 -21.43 26.35
N LEU A 599 -36.42 -21.24 25.10
CA LEU A 599 -37.61 -20.46 24.73
C LEU A 599 -38.91 -21.12 25.24
N TRP A 600 -39.00 -22.45 25.16
CA TRP A 600 -40.12 -23.19 25.72
C TRP A 600 -40.17 -23.12 27.24
N ARG A 601 -39.05 -23.29 27.93
CA ARG A 601 -38.91 -23.15 29.37
C ARG A 601 -39.27 -21.74 29.84
N HIS A 602 -38.89 -20.71 29.10
CA HIS A 602 -39.25 -19.33 29.42
C HIS A 602 -40.72 -19.03 29.23
N LYS A 603 -41.39 -19.66 28.27
CA LYS A 603 -42.87 -19.58 28.13
C LYS A 603 -43.57 -20.27 29.28
N TRP A 604 -43.10 -21.44 29.72
CA TRP A 604 -43.72 -22.17 30.85
C TRP A 604 -43.52 -21.47 32.20
N THR A 605 -42.42 -20.82 32.44
CA THR A 605 -42.23 -20.04 33.66
C THR A 605 -43.11 -18.82 33.69
N LYS A 606 -43.43 -18.18 32.56
CA LYS A 606 -44.40 -17.07 32.48
C LYS A 606 -45.84 -17.53 32.66
N VAL A 607 -46.18 -18.71 32.27
CA VAL A 607 -47.53 -19.29 32.48
C VAL A 607 -47.77 -19.68 33.94
N LYS A 608 -46.74 -20.23 34.65
CA LYS A 608 -46.84 -20.52 36.11
C LYS A 608 -46.92 -19.29 36.99
N ILE A 609 -46.32 -18.17 36.61
CA ILE A 609 -46.37 -16.91 37.38
C ILE A 609 -47.74 -16.26 37.21
N ASN A 610 -48.47 -16.48 36.10
CA ASN A 610 -49.82 -15.92 35.94
C ASN A 610 -50.93 -16.79 36.56
N GLN A 611 -50.66 -18.04 36.97
CA GLN A 611 -51.66 -18.89 37.69
C GLN A 611 -51.57 -18.78 39.22
N GLN A 612 -50.60 -18.03 39.77
CA GLN A 612 -50.53 -17.72 41.22
C GLN A 612 -51.00 -16.32 41.57
N ARG A 613 -51.68 -15.63 40.64
CA ARG A 613 -52.33 -14.32 40.88
C ARG A 613 -53.84 -14.34 40.58
N PHE A 614 -54.51 -15.39 41.01
CA PHE A 614 -55.96 -15.36 41.19
C PHE A 614 -56.31 -16.08 42.50
#